data_a692b71b37a8895ab9d10689efbb2e48
#
_entry.id   a692b71b37a8895ab9d10689efbb2e48
#
_cell.length_a   1.000
_cell.length_b   1.000
_cell.length_c   1.000
_cell.angle_alpha   90.00
_cell.angle_beta   90.00
_cell.angle_gamma   90.00
#
_symmetry.space_group_name_H-M   'P 1'
#
loop_
_entity.id
_entity.type
_entity.pdbx_description
1 polymer ?
#
loop_
_entity_poly.entity_id
_entity_poly.type
_entity_poly.pdbx_seq_one_letter_code
_entity_poly.pdbx_strand_id
1 'polypeptide(L)'
;MHRFMTFNFAMQAIDQIINSAAKTHYMSGGIQPCPIVFRGPNGFASGVAAQHSQDYSAWYGSIPGLKVVSPWSAEDAKGLLKAAIRDPNPVVVLENE
;
A
#
# COMPACT_ATOMS: atom_id res chain seq x y z
N MET A 1 4.06 -7.50 -7.33
CA MET A 1 4.43 -6.35 -6.47
C MET A 1 4.58 -5.11 -7.32
N HIS A 2 3.89 -4.04 -6.96
CA HIS A 2 3.98 -2.72 -7.58
C HIS A 2 4.76 -1.76 -6.68
N ARG A 3 5.68 -0.99 -7.25
CA ARG A 3 6.42 0.04 -6.54
C ARG A 3 6.18 1.41 -7.16
N PHE A 4 5.84 2.38 -6.33
CA PHE A 4 5.74 3.79 -6.70
C PHE A 4 7.04 4.52 -6.34
N MET A 5 7.37 5.56 -7.08
CA MET A 5 8.55 6.40 -6.79
C MET A 5 8.34 7.19 -5.49
N THR A 6 7.18 7.84 -5.36
CA THR A 6 6.59 8.31 -4.11
C THR A 6 5.12 7.92 -4.11
N PHE A 7 4.49 7.74 -2.95
CA PHE A 7 3.15 7.13 -2.88
C PHE A 7 2.04 8.02 -3.46
N ASN A 8 2.28 9.31 -3.65
CA ASN A 8 1.34 10.21 -4.33
C ASN A 8 1.04 9.77 -5.78
N PHE A 9 1.97 9.11 -6.47
CA PHE A 9 1.71 8.56 -7.80
C PHE A 9 0.67 7.45 -7.82
N ALA A 10 0.40 6.83 -6.69
CA ALA A 10 -0.68 5.84 -6.56
C ALA A 10 -2.07 6.45 -6.77
N MET A 11 -2.23 7.77 -6.62
CA MET A 11 -3.51 8.45 -6.87
C MET A 11 -4.01 8.28 -8.29
N GLN A 12 -3.13 8.12 -9.27
CA GLN A 12 -3.51 7.86 -10.67
C GLN A 12 -4.14 6.46 -10.85
N ALA A 13 -3.89 5.56 -9.92
CA ALA A 13 -4.39 4.19 -9.95
C ALA A 13 -5.30 3.88 -8.73
N ILE A 14 -5.78 4.89 -8.03
CA ILE A 14 -6.49 4.70 -6.76
C ILE A 14 -7.75 3.86 -6.91
N ASP A 15 -8.46 4.00 -8.01
CA ASP A 15 -9.64 3.18 -8.29
C ASP A 15 -9.27 1.69 -8.40
N GLN A 16 -8.17 1.37 -9.05
CA GLN A 16 -7.70 -0.02 -9.17
C GLN A 16 -7.24 -0.60 -7.84
N ILE A 17 -6.69 0.21 -6.96
CA ILE A 17 -6.29 -0.22 -5.62
C ILE A 17 -7.53 -0.47 -4.76
N ILE A 18 -8.47 0.47 -4.75
CA ILE A 18 -9.63 0.47 -3.85
C ILE A 18 -10.77 -0.40 -4.40
N ASN A 19 -11.23 -0.14 -5.62
CA ASN A 19 -12.41 -0.80 -6.16
C ASN A 19 -12.11 -2.15 -6.82
N SER A 20 -10.90 -2.36 -7.30
CA SER A 20 -10.51 -3.65 -7.86
C SER A 20 -9.77 -4.51 -6.84
N ALA A 21 -8.56 -4.14 -6.43
CA ALA A 21 -7.74 -5.00 -5.58
C ALA A 21 -8.36 -5.24 -4.18
N ALA A 22 -8.74 -4.19 -3.48
CA ALA A 22 -9.27 -4.31 -2.11
C ALA A 22 -10.60 -5.07 -2.05
N LYS A 23 -11.43 -4.99 -3.08
CA LYS A 23 -12.80 -5.55 -3.09
C LYS A 23 -12.92 -6.90 -3.78
N THR A 24 -11.92 -7.35 -4.51
CA THR A 24 -12.00 -8.60 -5.28
C THR A 24 -12.37 -9.80 -4.42
N HIS A 25 -11.72 -9.98 -3.28
CA HIS A 25 -11.99 -11.12 -2.40
C HIS A 25 -13.43 -11.11 -1.86
N TYR A 26 -13.88 -9.96 -1.40
CA TYR A 26 -15.24 -9.80 -0.90
C TYR A 26 -16.30 -10.00 -2.00
N MET A 27 -16.15 -9.34 -3.15
CA MET A 27 -17.12 -9.41 -4.25
C MET A 27 -17.19 -10.80 -4.90
N SER A 28 -16.13 -11.59 -4.80
CA SER A 28 -16.12 -12.97 -5.26
C SER A 28 -16.73 -13.97 -4.25
N GLY A 29 -17.26 -13.48 -3.14
CA GLY A 29 -17.75 -14.34 -2.07
C GLY A 29 -16.65 -15.08 -1.32
N GLY A 30 -15.43 -14.53 -1.31
CA GLY A 30 -14.27 -15.13 -0.66
C GLY A 30 -13.53 -16.19 -1.50
N ILE A 31 -13.90 -16.35 -2.76
CA ILE A 31 -13.31 -17.39 -3.62
C ILE A 31 -12.00 -16.92 -4.23
N GLN A 32 -11.93 -15.65 -4.66
CA GLN A 32 -10.77 -15.13 -5.38
C GLN A 32 -9.84 -14.35 -4.44
N PRO A 33 -8.65 -14.86 -4.11
CA PRO A 33 -7.64 -14.06 -3.39
C PRO A 33 -7.03 -12.99 -4.30
N CYS A 34 -6.47 -11.95 -3.69
CA CYS A 34 -5.78 -10.89 -4.43
C CYS A 34 -4.42 -10.59 -3.78
N PRO A 35 -3.41 -11.47 -3.94
CA PRO A 35 -2.11 -11.33 -3.32
C PRO A 35 -1.24 -10.30 -4.04
N ILE A 36 -1.50 -9.02 -3.81
CA ILE A 36 -0.75 -7.93 -4.42
C ILE A 36 -0.18 -7.00 -3.35
N VAL A 37 1.07 -6.56 -3.56
CA VAL A 37 1.73 -5.57 -2.70
C VAL A 37 1.92 -4.27 -3.48
N PHE A 38 1.40 -3.20 -2.92
CA PHE A 38 1.66 -1.83 -3.34
C PHE A 38 2.64 -1.21 -2.36
N ARG A 39 3.80 -0.76 -2.82
CA ARG A 39 4.82 -0.18 -1.94
C ARG A 39 5.39 1.11 -2.50
N GLY A 40 5.86 1.97 -1.63
CA GLY A 40 6.54 3.21 -2.02
C GLY A 40 6.79 4.12 -0.84
N PRO A 41 7.66 5.11 -1.01
CA PRO A 41 7.91 6.14 -0.02
C PRO A 41 6.65 6.96 0.28
N ASN A 42 6.47 7.29 1.55
CA ASN A 42 5.31 8.01 2.06
C ASN A 42 5.75 8.94 3.19
N GLY A 43 5.12 10.09 3.30
CA GLY A 43 5.45 11.09 4.30
C GLY A 43 6.35 12.21 3.74
N PHE A 44 7.05 12.89 4.63
CA PHE A 44 7.99 13.93 4.22
C PHE A 44 9.24 13.30 3.60
N ALA A 45 9.77 13.98 2.62
CA ALA A 45 10.88 13.47 1.84
C ALA A 45 12.03 14.49 1.77
N SER A 46 13.08 14.14 1.05
CA SER A 46 14.31 14.90 0.92
C SER A 46 14.19 16.17 0.04
N GLY A 47 13.20 17.03 0.32
CA GLY A 47 13.05 18.32 -0.37
C GLY A 47 12.40 18.24 -1.75
N VAL A 48 11.52 17.26 -1.97
CA VAL A 48 10.82 17.05 -3.25
C VAL A 48 9.51 17.82 -3.38
N ALA A 49 9.28 18.82 -2.53
CA ALA A 49 8.16 19.74 -2.51
C ALA A 49 6.80 19.09 -2.18
N ALA A 50 5.73 19.90 -2.23
CA ALA A 50 4.41 19.53 -1.73
C ALA A 50 3.78 18.32 -2.41
N GLN A 51 3.98 18.15 -3.72
CA GLN A 51 3.37 17.05 -4.48
C GLN A 51 3.93 15.67 -4.14
N HIS A 52 5.10 15.61 -3.48
CA HIS A 52 5.79 14.36 -3.16
C HIS A 52 6.04 14.20 -1.64
N SER A 53 5.28 14.91 -0.81
CA SER A 53 5.50 14.97 0.63
C SER A 53 4.19 14.84 1.41
N GLN A 54 3.31 13.92 1.00
CA GLN A 54 2.05 13.62 1.69
C GLN A 54 2.13 12.27 2.39
N ASP A 55 1.27 12.12 3.40
CA ASP A 55 1.04 10.84 4.07
C ASP A 55 -0.35 10.31 3.71
N TYR A 56 -0.38 9.13 3.09
CA TYR A 56 -1.59 8.48 2.63
C TYR A 56 -2.10 7.37 3.55
N SER A 57 -1.49 7.18 4.71
CA SER A 57 -1.85 6.10 5.63
C SER A 57 -3.32 6.13 6.03
N ALA A 58 -3.87 7.31 6.32
CA ALA A 58 -5.27 7.47 6.69
C ALA A 58 -6.23 7.15 5.52
N TRP A 59 -5.87 7.53 4.30
CA TRP A 59 -6.69 7.25 3.12
C TRP A 59 -6.83 5.75 2.88
N TYR A 60 -5.72 5.06 2.78
CA TYR A 60 -5.73 3.61 2.50
C TYR A 60 -6.16 2.79 3.73
N GLY A 61 -5.85 3.28 4.93
CA GLY A 61 -6.27 2.64 6.19
C GLY A 61 -7.78 2.63 6.40
N SER A 62 -8.53 3.50 5.71
CA SER A 62 -10.00 3.54 5.77
C SER A 62 -10.69 2.52 4.85
N ILE A 63 -9.95 1.81 3.99
CA ILE A 63 -10.51 0.95 2.96
C ILE A 63 -10.62 -0.49 3.45
N PRO A 64 -11.85 -1.05 3.55
CA PRO A 64 -12.04 -2.45 3.86
C PRO A 64 -11.40 -3.37 2.82
N GLY A 65 -10.78 -4.46 3.28
CA GLY A 65 -10.10 -5.43 2.40
C GLY A 65 -8.66 -5.09 2.07
N LEU A 66 -8.16 -3.92 2.47
CA LEU A 66 -6.81 -3.47 2.25
C LEU A 66 -6.04 -3.45 3.58
N LYS A 67 -4.91 -4.13 3.64
CA LYS A 67 -3.99 -4.04 4.78
C LYS A 67 -2.99 -2.92 4.52
N VAL A 68 -2.76 -2.09 5.52
CA VAL A 68 -1.81 -0.95 5.42
C VAL A 68 -0.79 -1.09 6.52
N VAL A 69 0.48 -1.08 6.16
CA VAL A 69 1.60 -1.16 7.10
C VAL A 69 2.62 -0.05 6.81
N SER A 70 3.18 0.49 7.88
CA SER A 70 4.22 1.51 7.83
C SER A 70 5.36 1.08 8.74
N PRO A 71 6.44 0.50 8.23
CA PRO A 71 7.54 0.01 9.04
C PRO A 71 8.28 1.16 9.71
N TRP A 72 8.70 0.94 10.97
CA TRP A 72 9.47 1.90 11.76
C TRP A 72 10.98 1.68 11.64
N SER A 73 11.44 0.44 11.78
CA SER A 73 12.85 0.07 11.73
C SER A 73 13.20 -0.69 10.45
N ALA A 74 14.49 -0.85 10.18
CA ALA A 74 14.96 -1.69 9.07
C ALA A 74 14.53 -3.16 9.23
N GLU A 75 14.48 -3.66 10.46
CA GLU A 75 14.00 -5.00 10.78
C GLU A 75 12.52 -5.13 10.48
N ASP A 76 11.70 -4.16 10.90
CA ASP A 76 10.28 -4.10 10.56
C ASP A 76 10.06 -4.04 9.06
N ALA A 77 10.81 -3.21 8.34
CA ALA A 77 10.70 -3.08 6.89
C ALA A 77 10.93 -4.43 6.20
N LYS A 78 11.97 -5.15 6.60
CA LYS A 78 12.28 -6.49 6.07
C LYS A 78 11.19 -7.50 6.42
N GLY A 79 10.75 -7.54 7.67
CA GLY A 79 9.75 -8.48 8.17
C GLY A 79 8.38 -8.24 7.58
N LEU A 80 7.91 -7.00 7.63
CA LEU A 80 6.58 -6.61 7.13
C LEU A 80 6.47 -6.77 5.61
N LEU A 81 7.51 -6.43 4.84
CA LEU A 81 7.48 -6.63 3.40
C LEU A 81 7.43 -8.11 3.02
N LYS A 82 8.20 -8.96 3.71
CA LYS A 82 8.12 -10.41 3.50
C LYS A 82 6.75 -10.98 3.86
N ALA A 83 6.15 -10.51 4.95
CA ALA A 83 4.81 -10.90 5.35
C ALA A 83 3.76 -10.44 4.33
N ALA A 84 3.87 -9.21 3.83
CA ALA A 84 3.00 -8.65 2.80
C ALA A 84 3.02 -9.48 1.51
N ILE A 85 4.19 -9.93 1.07
CA ILE A 85 4.33 -10.76 -0.14
C ILE A 85 3.64 -12.12 0.01
N ARG A 86 3.57 -12.63 1.22
CA ARG A 86 2.95 -13.94 1.52
C ARG A 86 1.47 -13.85 1.87
N ASP A 87 0.95 -12.63 2.02
CA ASP A 87 -0.45 -12.43 2.37
C ASP A 87 -1.35 -12.67 1.15
N PRO A 88 -2.45 -13.42 1.28
CA PRO A 88 -3.41 -13.63 0.20
C PRO A 88 -4.26 -12.39 -0.09
N ASN A 89 -4.19 -11.35 0.75
CA ASN A 89 -4.91 -10.09 0.56
C ASN A 89 -3.98 -8.99 0.03
N PRO A 90 -4.55 -7.93 -0.56
CA PRO A 90 -3.74 -6.79 -0.97
C PRO A 90 -3.18 -6.02 0.23
N VAL A 91 -1.89 -5.68 0.15
CA VAL A 91 -1.19 -4.97 1.22
C VAL A 91 -0.52 -3.71 0.65
N VAL A 92 -0.75 -2.59 1.32
CA VAL A 92 -0.05 -1.32 1.09
C VAL A 92 1.09 -1.22 2.09
N VAL A 93 2.32 -1.10 1.60
CA VAL A 93 3.51 -0.91 2.41
C VAL A 93 4.03 0.51 2.19
N LEU A 94 3.81 1.36 3.19
CA LEU A 94 4.21 2.77 3.18
C LEU A 94 5.61 2.88 3.77
N GLU A 95 6.57 3.13 2.92
CA GLU A 95 7.98 3.16 3.30
C GLU A 95 8.40 4.60 3.66
N ASN A 96 9.46 4.72 4.47
CA ASN A 96 10.14 5.99 4.67
C ASN A 96 11.12 6.22 3.52
N GLU A 97 11.34 7.48 3.13
CA GLU A 97 12.37 7.85 2.14
C GLU A 97 13.78 7.81 2.69
#